data_eb7d0645ddc74344727ab6d030980e97
#
_entry.id   eb7d0645ddc74344727ab6d030980e97
#
_cell.length_a   1.000
_cell.length_b   1.000
_cell.length_c   1.000
_cell.angle_alpha   90.00
_cell.angle_beta   90.00
_cell.angle_gamma   90.00
#
_symmetry.space_group_name_H-M   'P 1'
#
loop_
_entity.id
_entity.type
_entity.pdbx_description
1 polymer ?
#
loop_
_entity_poly.entity_id
_entity_poly.type
_entity_poly.pdbx_seq_one_letter_code
_entity_poly.pdbx_strand_id
1 'polypeptide(L)'
;LRRLVGSEMCIRDSHYTTNSILTKPEGLEEEMVFEKGDLVKLDVGVHIKGALADNALTVEVGGGGDHTDQIRAAKEARDAQIEAMTPGSTWAEIGAVADQVHTDAGFQPVTNLCGHKMEEWNLHAGVSVPSYGCGKTNQSFKGGPEVGAFYAIEPFNTTGKSGKIEDIQPSTSSNIHRVTGNITVRKAVAKKKLKPLGATMARYIEERYSTLPFAERWAY
;
A
#
# COMPACT_ATOMS: atom_id res chain seq x y z
N LEU A 1 14.58 -3.13 -3.71
CA LEU A 1 13.57 -2.10 -3.42
C LEU A 1 14.08 -1.25 -2.27
N ARG A 2 14.70 -0.12 -2.54
CA ARG A 2 15.39 0.56 -1.45
C ARG A 2 14.54 1.59 -0.71
N ARG A 3 13.49 2.16 -1.28
CA ARG A 3 12.74 3.21 -0.52
C ARG A 3 11.35 3.57 -1.09
N LEU A 4 10.41 3.80 -0.21
CA LEU A 4 9.11 4.40 -0.46
C LEU A 4 9.07 5.81 0.13
N VAL A 5 8.68 6.80 -0.65
CA VAL A 5 8.53 8.18 -0.19
C VAL A 5 7.13 8.68 -0.50
N GLY A 6 6.43 9.15 0.50
CA GLY A 6 5.15 9.79 0.34
C GLY A 6 5.24 11.33 0.31
N SER A 7 4.50 12.01 -0.54
CA SER A 7 4.45 13.48 -0.67
C SER A 7 3.37 14.14 0.19
N GLU A 8 3.46 15.46 0.46
CA GLU A 8 2.69 16.15 1.51
C GLU A 8 1.40 16.84 1.11
N MET A 9 0.40 16.16 0.65
CA MET A 9 -0.94 16.77 0.68
C MET A 9 -2.00 15.70 0.72
N CYS A 10 -2.85 15.78 1.74
CA CYS A 10 -3.96 14.86 1.97
C CYS A 10 -3.53 13.42 2.30
N ILE A 11 -4.20 12.78 3.16
CA ILE A 11 -3.98 11.48 3.79
C ILE A 11 -3.22 10.50 2.90
N ARG A 12 -2.11 10.02 3.41
CA ARG A 12 -1.17 9.13 2.73
C ARG A 12 -1.22 7.74 3.29
N ASP A 13 -1.24 6.77 2.41
CA ASP A 13 -0.89 5.40 2.73
C ASP A 13 0.49 5.10 2.12
N SER A 14 1.50 4.95 2.95
CA SER A 14 2.76 4.37 2.53
C SER A 14 3.05 3.19 3.43
N HIS A 15 3.04 2.00 2.86
CA HIS A 15 3.25 0.76 3.60
C HIS A 15 4.67 0.65 4.18
N TYR A 16 5.61 1.46 3.71
CA TYR A 16 7.00 1.42 4.13
C TYR A 16 7.60 2.81 4.15
N THR A 17 7.34 3.57 5.20
CA THR A 17 8.18 4.72 5.50
C THR A 17 9.38 4.25 6.30
N THR A 18 10.55 4.66 5.90
CA THR A 18 11.74 4.39 6.70
C THR A 18 11.60 5.06 8.05
N ASN A 19 11.79 4.31 9.10
CA ASN A 19 11.73 4.75 10.49
C ASN A 19 12.76 5.83 10.85
N SER A 20 13.65 6.18 9.94
CA SER A 20 14.80 7.01 10.23
C SER A 20 14.48 8.45 10.59
N ILE A 21 13.35 8.98 10.15
CA ILE A 21 13.09 10.43 10.31
C ILE A 21 12.40 10.78 11.65
N LEU A 22 11.88 9.82 12.39
CA LEU A 22 10.95 10.13 13.49
C LEU A 22 11.33 9.63 14.87
N THR A 23 12.39 8.86 15.04
CA THR A 23 12.66 8.17 16.31
C THR A 23 13.76 8.74 17.15
N LYS A 24 14.42 9.83 16.71
CA LYS A 24 15.44 10.49 17.55
C LYS A 24 15.11 11.96 17.75
N PRO A 25 14.75 12.37 18.98
CA PRO A 25 14.61 13.77 19.36
C PRO A 25 15.97 14.50 19.42
N GLU A 26 17.06 13.79 19.42
CA GLU A 26 18.39 14.33 19.62
C GLU A 26 19.34 13.84 18.53
N GLY A 27 19.53 14.65 17.55
CA GLY A 27 20.53 14.42 16.54
C GLY A 27 19.92 14.31 15.14
N LEU A 28 20.45 15.10 14.29
CA LEU A 28 20.27 15.02 12.84
C LEU A 28 20.56 13.58 12.42
N GLU A 29 19.51 12.86 12.14
CA GLU A 29 19.66 11.65 11.36
C GLU A 29 20.15 12.06 9.99
N GLU A 30 21.06 11.32 9.44
CA GLU A 30 21.49 11.51 8.07
C GLU A 30 20.25 11.57 7.21
N GLU A 31 20.03 12.70 6.55
CA GLU A 31 18.96 12.85 5.59
C GLU A 31 19.08 11.71 4.60
N MET A 32 17.99 10.98 4.41
CA MET A 32 17.95 9.91 3.44
C MET A 32 18.01 10.53 2.04
N VAL A 33 19.19 10.50 1.46
CA VAL A 33 19.44 11.01 0.12
C VAL A 33 19.26 9.86 -0.87
N PHE A 34 18.52 10.12 -1.92
CA PHE A 34 18.40 9.16 -3.02
C PHE A 34 19.68 9.14 -3.84
N GLU A 35 20.13 7.95 -4.16
CA GLU A 35 21.28 7.74 -5.02
C GLU A 35 20.83 7.34 -6.44
N LYS A 36 21.70 7.60 -7.42
CA LYS A 36 21.45 7.16 -8.80
C LYS A 36 21.26 5.64 -8.84
N GLY A 37 20.21 5.19 -9.51
CA GLY A 37 19.83 3.78 -9.60
C GLY A 37 18.90 3.30 -8.49
N ASP A 38 18.56 4.13 -7.50
CA ASP A 38 17.54 3.76 -6.54
C ASP A 38 16.15 3.68 -7.21
N LEU A 39 15.39 2.65 -6.86
CA LEU A 39 13.97 2.57 -7.19
C LEU A 39 13.15 3.23 -6.10
N VAL A 40 12.47 4.30 -6.45
CA VAL A 40 11.59 5.04 -5.55
C VAL A 40 10.14 4.81 -5.96
N LYS A 41 9.33 4.35 -5.01
CA LYS A 41 7.87 4.27 -5.16
C LYS A 41 7.26 5.48 -4.49
N LEU A 42 6.51 6.26 -5.28
CA LEU A 42 5.67 7.34 -4.81
C LEU A 42 4.26 6.79 -4.71
N ASP A 43 3.71 6.80 -3.53
CA ASP A 43 2.36 6.30 -3.25
C ASP A 43 1.57 7.40 -2.55
N VAL A 44 0.44 7.78 -3.14
CA VAL A 44 -0.35 8.94 -2.72
C VAL A 44 -1.82 8.56 -2.62
N GLY A 45 -2.32 8.48 -1.40
CA GLY A 45 -3.74 8.42 -1.13
C GLY A 45 -4.33 9.80 -0.85
N VAL A 46 -5.48 10.11 -1.44
CA VAL A 46 -6.26 11.32 -1.17
C VAL A 46 -7.71 10.99 -0.94
N HIS A 47 -8.39 11.82 -0.17
CA HIS A 47 -9.84 11.72 -0.06
C HIS A 47 -10.53 13.08 -0.09
N ILE A 48 -11.76 13.09 -0.60
CA ILE A 48 -12.68 14.22 -0.50
C ILE A 48 -13.95 13.70 0.16
N LYS A 49 -14.17 14.10 1.43
CA LYS A 49 -15.33 13.67 2.23
C LYS A 49 -15.51 12.14 2.28
N GLY A 50 -14.41 11.40 2.28
CA GLY A 50 -14.41 9.94 2.33
C GLY A 50 -14.34 9.24 0.97
N ALA A 51 -14.62 9.91 -0.14
CA ALA A 51 -14.35 9.36 -1.47
C ALA A 51 -12.83 9.31 -1.69
N LEU A 52 -12.31 8.10 -1.91
CA LEU A 52 -10.88 7.82 -1.94
C LEU A 52 -10.34 7.81 -3.37
N ALA A 53 -9.12 8.27 -3.53
CA ALA A 53 -8.27 7.98 -4.67
C ALA A 53 -6.91 7.47 -4.16
N ASP A 54 -6.43 6.41 -4.78
CA ASP A 54 -5.20 5.73 -4.46
C ASP A 54 -4.37 5.62 -5.74
N ASN A 55 -3.13 6.13 -5.71
CA ASN A 55 -2.30 6.17 -6.89
C ASN A 55 -0.83 6.03 -6.53
N ALA A 56 -0.14 5.16 -7.24
CA ALA A 56 1.29 4.96 -7.06
C ALA A 56 2.03 4.89 -8.40
N LEU A 57 3.30 5.29 -8.33
CA LEU A 57 4.22 5.11 -9.44
C LEU A 57 5.63 4.78 -8.93
N THR A 58 6.40 4.09 -9.77
CA THR A 58 7.80 3.80 -9.50
C THR A 58 8.68 4.56 -10.48
N VAL A 59 9.73 5.19 -9.96
CA VAL A 59 10.76 5.89 -10.75
C VAL A 59 12.14 5.38 -10.37
N GLU A 60 13.06 5.41 -11.33
CA GLU A 60 14.48 5.19 -11.11
C GLU A 60 15.17 6.55 -10.98
N VAL A 61 15.89 6.74 -9.88
CA VAL A 61 16.59 8.00 -9.60
C VAL A 61 17.79 8.16 -10.53
N GLY A 62 17.90 9.33 -11.14
CA GLY A 62 19.01 9.67 -12.05
C GLY A 62 18.97 8.99 -13.42
N GLY A 63 17.92 8.21 -13.71
CA GLY A 63 17.63 7.71 -15.06
C GLY A 63 18.75 6.84 -15.65
N GLY A 64 19.22 5.83 -14.96
CA GLY A 64 20.24 4.89 -15.45
C GLY A 64 19.71 3.92 -16.51
N GLY A 65 18.42 3.61 -16.42
CA GLY A 65 17.75 2.67 -17.33
C GLY A 65 17.86 1.21 -16.89
N ASP A 66 18.53 0.92 -15.81
CA ASP A 66 18.75 -0.47 -15.32
C ASP A 66 17.44 -1.15 -14.89
N HIS A 67 16.44 -0.35 -14.49
CA HIS A 67 15.12 -0.83 -14.03
C HIS A 67 13.98 -0.51 -15.01
N THR A 68 14.27 0.00 -16.19
CA THR A 68 13.27 0.42 -17.17
C THR A 68 12.32 -0.72 -17.53
N ASP A 69 12.83 -1.90 -17.81
CA ASP A 69 12.02 -3.07 -18.17
C ASP A 69 11.16 -3.55 -17.00
N GLN A 70 11.69 -3.50 -15.79
CA GLN A 70 10.94 -3.85 -14.57
C GLN A 70 9.77 -2.91 -14.31
N ILE A 71 10.00 -1.60 -14.45
CA ILE A 71 8.96 -0.56 -14.30
C ILE A 71 7.91 -0.70 -15.42
N ARG A 72 8.35 -0.96 -16.66
CA ARG A 72 7.47 -1.17 -17.79
C ARG A 72 6.56 -2.39 -17.56
N ALA A 73 7.13 -3.52 -17.16
CA ALA A 73 6.36 -4.74 -16.87
C ALA A 73 5.27 -4.51 -15.81
N ALA A 74 5.54 -3.72 -14.78
CA ALA A 74 4.52 -3.38 -13.78
C ALA A 74 3.37 -2.54 -14.36
N LYS A 75 3.68 -1.58 -15.25
CA LYS A 75 2.67 -0.76 -15.94
C LYS A 75 1.84 -1.61 -16.91
N GLU A 76 2.48 -2.44 -17.72
CA GLU A 76 1.79 -3.33 -18.64
C GLU A 76 0.90 -4.35 -17.91
N ALA A 77 1.35 -4.89 -16.78
CA ALA A 77 0.55 -5.78 -15.95
C ALA A 77 -0.69 -5.08 -15.38
N ARG A 78 -0.55 -3.82 -14.92
CA ARG A 78 -1.69 -3.01 -14.49
C ARG A 78 -2.69 -2.80 -15.61
N ASP A 79 -2.23 -2.40 -16.77
CA ASP A 79 -3.09 -2.11 -17.92
C ASP A 79 -3.82 -3.37 -18.39
N ALA A 80 -3.12 -4.50 -18.46
CA ALA A 80 -3.71 -5.81 -18.77
C ALA A 80 -4.75 -6.26 -17.72
N GLN A 81 -4.51 -6.02 -16.43
CA GLN A 81 -5.51 -6.29 -15.39
C GLN A 81 -6.75 -5.44 -15.55
N ILE A 82 -6.59 -4.14 -15.84
CA ILE A 82 -7.72 -3.23 -16.06
C ILE A 82 -8.55 -3.69 -17.27
N GLU A 83 -7.92 -4.07 -18.37
CA GLU A 83 -8.62 -4.60 -19.54
C GLU A 83 -9.35 -5.92 -19.27
N ALA A 84 -8.79 -6.77 -18.41
CA ALA A 84 -9.41 -8.04 -18.01
C ALA A 84 -10.58 -7.85 -17.01
N MET A 85 -10.74 -6.68 -16.40
CA MET A 85 -11.82 -6.37 -15.46
C MET A 85 -13.13 -6.08 -16.19
N THR A 86 -13.78 -7.13 -16.66
CA THR A 86 -15.09 -7.06 -17.34
C THR A 86 -16.19 -7.68 -16.49
N PRO A 87 -17.46 -7.35 -16.73
CA PRO A 87 -18.56 -8.01 -16.04
C PRO A 87 -18.50 -9.53 -16.20
N GLY A 88 -18.42 -10.25 -15.10
CA GLY A 88 -18.34 -11.71 -15.07
C GLY A 88 -16.91 -12.29 -15.03
N SER A 89 -15.86 -11.48 -15.17
CA SER A 89 -14.49 -11.94 -14.95
C SER A 89 -14.26 -12.30 -13.48
N THR A 90 -13.30 -13.18 -13.22
CA THR A 90 -12.94 -13.63 -11.87
C THR A 90 -11.60 -13.02 -11.44
N TRP A 91 -11.40 -12.88 -10.15
CA TRP A 91 -10.11 -12.45 -9.60
C TRP A 91 -8.97 -13.38 -9.99
N ALA A 92 -9.25 -14.67 -10.17
CA ALA A 92 -8.28 -15.65 -10.62
C ALA A 92 -7.78 -15.38 -12.05
N GLU A 93 -8.70 -15.06 -12.97
CA GLU A 93 -8.38 -14.70 -14.34
C GLU A 93 -7.60 -13.38 -14.41
N ILE A 94 -8.07 -12.36 -13.68
CA ILE A 94 -7.43 -11.04 -13.60
C ILE A 94 -6.00 -11.15 -13.05
N GLY A 95 -5.80 -11.94 -11.98
CA GLY A 95 -4.48 -12.18 -11.41
C GLY A 95 -3.55 -12.95 -12.34
N ALA A 96 -4.08 -13.92 -13.07
CA ALA A 96 -3.29 -14.72 -14.04
C ALA A 96 -2.77 -13.87 -15.21
N VAL A 97 -3.54 -12.88 -15.66
CA VAL A 97 -3.09 -11.96 -16.73
C VAL A 97 -1.87 -11.15 -16.28
N ALA A 98 -1.88 -10.59 -15.08
CA ALA A 98 -0.73 -9.86 -14.55
C ALA A 98 0.49 -10.76 -14.32
N ASP A 99 0.26 -11.99 -13.83
CA ASP A 99 1.31 -12.99 -13.66
C ASP A 99 2.02 -13.28 -15.00
N GLN A 100 1.24 -13.49 -16.04
CA GLN A 100 1.77 -13.77 -17.37
C GLN A 100 2.64 -12.61 -17.87
N VAL A 101 2.16 -11.36 -17.78
CA VAL A 101 2.92 -10.17 -18.19
C VAL A 101 4.26 -10.09 -17.44
N HIS A 102 4.24 -10.26 -16.12
CA HIS A 102 5.48 -10.23 -15.33
C HIS A 102 6.45 -11.36 -15.72
N THR A 103 5.92 -12.56 -15.87
CA THR A 103 6.73 -13.74 -16.21
C THR A 103 7.35 -13.64 -17.60
N ASP A 104 6.60 -13.19 -18.59
CA ASP A 104 7.07 -12.98 -19.97
C ASP A 104 8.16 -11.90 -20.04
N ALA A 105 8.09 -10.92 -19.16
CA ALA A 105 9.13 -9.89 -19.00
C ALA A 105 10.35 -10.37 -18.17
N GLY A 106 10.34 -11.59 -17.66
CA GLY A 106 11.44 -12.18 -16.88
C GLY A 106 11.44 -11.83 -15.40
N PHE A 107 10.31 -11.31 -14.88
CA PHE A 107 10.17 -10.94 -13.47
C PHE A 107 9.22 -11.89 -12.72
N GLN A 108 9.38 -11.95 -11.40
CA GLN A 108 8.43 -12.65 -10.54
C GLN A 108 7.36 -11.70 -10.03
N PRO A 109 6.06 -12.03 -10.12
CA PRO A 109 5.04 -11.25 -9.44
C PRO A 109 5.23 -11.37 -7.92
N VAL A 110 4.94 -10.29 -7.21
CA VAL A 110 4.93 -10.31 -5.76
C VAL A 110 3.62 -10.91 -5.27
N THR A 111 3.71 -11.89 -4.38
CA THR A 111 2.56 -12.70 -3.94
C THR A 111 2.05 -12.37 -2.55
N ASN A 112 2.72 -11.52 -1.80
CA ASN A 112 2.33 -11.07 -0.47
C ASN A 112 1.88 -9.59 -0.42
N LEU A 113 1.72 -8.97 -1.59
CA LEU A 113 1.03 -7.71 -1.78
C LEU A 113 -0.04 -7.88 -2.86
N CYS A 114 -1.09 -7.08 -2.81
CA CYS A 114 -2.18 -7.09 -3.77
C CYS A 114 -2.89 -5.74 -3.78
N GLY A 115 -3.60 -5.44 -4.85
CA GLY A 115 -4.58 -4.39 -4.86
C GLY A 115 -5.80 -4.72 -3.98
N HIS A 116 -6.74 -3.80 -3.87
CA HIS A 116 -7.86 -3.94 -2.96
C HIS A 116 -9.10 -3.17 -3.40
N LYS A 117 -10.26 -3.58 -2.88
CA LYS A 117 -11.51 -2.80 -2.99
C LYS A 117 -11.43 -1.58 -2.07
N MET A 118 -11.94 -0.46 -2.55
CA MET A 118 -12.11 0.77 -1.79
C MET A 118 -13.58 1.11 -1.62
N GLU A 119 -13.94 1.63 -0.45
CA GLU A 119 -15.25 2.18 -0.13
C GLU A 119 -15.09 3.53 0.57
N GLU A 120 -16.18 4.26 0.70
CA GLU A 120 -16.15 5.54 1.40
C GLU A 120 -15.58 5.38 2.82
N TRP A 121 -14.55 6.16 3.14
CA TRP A 121 -13.78 6.08 4.40
C TRP A 121 -13.12 4.72 4.69
N ASN A 122 -13.07 3.81 3.74
CA ASN A 122 -12.50 2.48 3.93
C ASN A 122 -11.55 2.12 2.79
N LEU A 123 -10.27 2.36 3.01
CA LEU A 123 -9.24 2.12 1.99
C LEU A 123 -9.16 0.63 1.61
N HIS A 124 -9.21 -0.28 2.58
CA HIS A 124 -9.13 -1.72 2.36
C HIS A 124 -10.48 -2.38 2.71
N ALA A 125 -11.39 -2.41 1.76
CA ALA A 125 -12.78 -2.84 1.95
C ALA A 125 -12.99 -4.36 1.87
N GLY A 126 -12.00 -5.14 2.28
CA GLY A 126 -12.13 -6.58 2.52
C GLY A 126 -12.04 -7.47 1.28
N VAL A 127 -11.86 -6.92 0.08
CA VAL A 127 -11.61 -7.68 -1.16
C VAL A 127 -10.20 -7.42 -1.63
N SER A 128 -9.42 -8.48 -1.83
CA SER A 128 -8.07 -8.40 -2.41
C SER A 128 -8.14 -8.59 -3.92
N VAL A 129 -7.39 -7.79 -4.64
CA VAL A 129 -7.19 -7.88 -6.09
C VAL A 129 -5.81 -8.48 -6.35
N PRO A 130 -5.74 -9.78 -6.68
CA PRO A 130 -4.44 -10.43 -6.88
C PRO A 130 -3.80 -9.96 -8.20
N SER A 131 -2.47 -9.89 -8.19
CA SER A 131 -1.65 -9.63 -9.39
C SER A 131 -0.74 -10.82 -9.71
N TYR A 132 -1.17 -12.01 -9.35
CA TYR A 132 -0.49 -13.28 -9.57
C TYR A 132 -1.50 -14.42 -9.73
N GLY A 133 -1.08 -15.50 -10.41
CA GLY A 133 -1.94 -16.67 -10.68
C GLY A 133 -2.23 -17.51 -9.44
N CYS A 134 -3.40 -18.17 -9.48
CA CYS A 134 -3.84 -19.13 -8.49
C CYS A 134 -2.88 -20.28 -8.38
N GLY A 135 -2.09 -20.63 -7.72
CA GLY A 135 -1.11 -21.71 -7.67
C GLY A 135 0.25 -21.23 -7.18
N LYS A 136 0.47 -19.94 -7.17
CA LYS A 136 1.67 -19.36 -6.55
C LYS A 136 1.54 -19.21 -5.03
N THR A 137 0.32 -19.25 -4.52
CA THR A 137 0.02 -19.24 -3.07
C THR A 137 -1.09 -20.22 -2.76
N ASN A 138 -1.28 -20.54 -1.48
CA ASN A 138 -2.42 -21.32 -1.00
C ASN A 138 -3.72 -20.50 -0.91
N GLN A 139 -3.73 -19.26 -1.39
CA GLN A 139 -4.91 -18.41 -1.38
C GLN A 139 -5.83 -18.75 -2.53
N SER A 140 -7.11 -18.85 -2.23
CA SER A 140 -8.17 -19.02 -3.20
C SER A 140 -8.84 -17.68 -3.44
N PHE A 141 -8.78 -17.17 -4.66
CA PHE A 141 -9.48 -15.97 -5.07
C PHE A 141 -10.88 -16.30 -5.57
N LYS A 142 -11.89 -15.95 -4.75
CA LYS A 142 -13.29 -16.17 -5.08
C LYS A 142 -13.94 -14.88 -5.58
N GLY A 143 -14.88 -15.02 -6.52
CA GLY A 143 -15.63 -13.89 -7.06
C GLY A 143 -14.82 -13.09 -8.10
N GLY A 144 -15.28 -11.89 -8.37
CA GLY A 144 -14.73 -10.98 -9.37
C GLY A 144 -15.16 -9.54 -9.08
N PRO A 145 -14.84 -8.60 -9.98
CA PRO A 145 -15.20 -7.20 -9.82
C PRO A 145 -16.72 -6.98 -9.85
N GLU A 146 -17.17 -6.10 -8.97
CA GLU A 146 -18.57 -5.67 -8.89
C GLU A 146 -18.76 -4.38 -9.70
N VAL A 147 -19.81 -4.30 -10.50
CA VAL A 147 -20.14 -3.09 -11.25
C VAL A 147 -20.43 -1.93 -10.29
N GLY A 148 -19.77 -0.80 -10.52
CA GLY A 148 -19.91 0.39 -9.67
C GLY A 148 -19.05 0.41 -8.43
N ALA A 149 -18.26 -0.64 -8.16
CA ALA A 149 -17.26 -0.63 -7.09
C ALA A 149 -15.92 -0.03 -7.56
N PHE A 150 -15.12 0.43 -6.61
CA PHE A 150 -13.79 0.99 -6.86
C PHE A 150 -12.72 0.04 -6.35
N TYR A 151 -11.66 -0.11 -7.14
CA TYR A 151 -10.54 -0.98 -6.83
C TYR A 151 -9.20 -0.28 -7.10
N ALA A 152 -8.25 -0.43 -6.20
CA ALA A 152 -6.85 -0.15 -6.47
C ALA A 152 -6.23 -1.37 -7.19
N ILE A 153 -5.60 -1.13 -8.33
CA ILE A 153 -4.94 -2.16 -9.13
C ILE A 153 -3.44 -1.99 -8.98
N GLU A 154 -2.83 -2.91 -8.23
CA GLU A 154 -1.46 -2.77 -7.74
C GLU A 154 -0.58 -3.98 -8.07
N PRO A 155 -0.19 -4.17 -9.33
CA PRO A 155 0.75 -5.21 -9.67
C PRO A 155 2.17 -4.81 -9.21
N PHE A 156 2.78 -5.71 -8.46
CA PHE A 156 4.16 -5.60 -8.02
C PHE A 156 4.98 -6.72 -8.62
N ASN A 157 6.20 -6.43 -9.03
CA ASN A 157 7.14 -7.44 -9.48
C ASN A 157 8.51 -7.30 -8.80
N THR A 158 9.28 -8.37 -8.86
CA THR A 158 10.61 -8.44 -8.26
C THR A 158 11.53 -9.32 -9.10
N THR A 159 12.83 -9.07 -9.01
CA THR A 159 13.89 -9.97 -9.52
C THR A 159 14.20 -11.11 -8.54
N GLY A 160 13.67 -11.04 -7.30
CA GLY A 160 13.86 -12.04 -6.28
C GLY A 160 13.08 -13.33 -6.55
N LYS A 161 13.73 -14.47 -6.41
CA LYS A 161 13.16 -15.79 -6.72
C LYS A 161 11.95 -16.17 -5.86
N SER A 162 11.84 -15.62 -4.65
CA SER A 162 10.73 -15.93 -3.74
C SER A 162 9.39 -15.32 -4.17
N GLY A 163 9.41 -14.27 -5.02
CA GLY A 163 8.21 -13.50 -5.34
C GLY A 163 7.57 -12.86 -4.10
N LYS A 164 8.35 -12.52 -3.08
CA LYS A 164 7.88 -11.91 -1.84
C LYS A 164 8.68 -10.67 -1.49
N ILE A 165 8.01 -9.74 -0.86
CA ILE A 165 8.64 -8.60 -0.19
C ILE A 165 8.85 -8.98 1.27
N GLU A 166 10.03 -8.70 1.78
CA GLU A 166 10.41 -8.95 3.17
C GLU A 166 10.95 -7.65 3.78
N ASP A 167 10.66 -7.44 5.05
CA ASP A 167 11.22 -6.31 5.79
C ASP A 167 12.71 -6.53 6.03
N ILE A 168 13.51 -5.52 5.71
CA ILE A 168 14.96 -5.56 5.96
C ILE A 168 15.25 -5.53 7.48
N GLN A 169 14.36 -4.91 8.25
CA GLN A 169 14.47 -4.80 9.70
C GLN A 169 13.15 -5.19 10.38
N PRO A 170 12.96 -6.47 10.71
CA PRO A 170 11.71 -6.96 11.29
C PRO A 170 11.38 -6.38 12.68
N SER A 171 12.32 -5.71 13.34
CA SER A 171 12.15 -5.12 14.66
C SER A 171 11.63 -3.68 14.66
N THR A 172 11.50 -3.05 13.50
CA THR A 172 11.03 -1.68 13.41
C THR A 172 9.53 -1.65 13.19
N SER A 173 8.81 -1.02 14.12
CA SER A 173 7.39 -0.76 13.95
C SER A 173 7.16 0.21 12.78
N SER A 174 6.12 -0.03 12.00
CA SER A 174 5.66 0.94 11.02
C SER A 174 5.26 2.25 11.73
N ASN A 175 5.59 3.38 11.12
CA ASN A 175 5.13 4.70 11.55
C ASN A 175 3.81 5.11 10.86
N ILE A 176 3.21 4.19 10.13
CA ILE A 176 1.86 4.32 9.56
C ILE A 176 0.90 3.52 10.42
N HIS A 177 -0.14 4.19 10.89
CA HIS A 177 -1.13 3.65 11.79
C HIS A 177 -2.54 3.83 11.22
N ARG A 178 -3.45 2.98 11.64
CA ARG A 178 -4.88 3.16 11.41
C ARG A 178 -5.68 2.66 12.62
N VAL A 179 -6.87 3.18 12.78
CA VAL A 179 -7.80 2.66 13.79
C VAL A 179 -8.33 1.31 13.30
N THR A 180 -8.07 0.25 14.07
CA THR A 180 -8.57 -1.11 13.79
C THR A 180 -9.67 -1.47 14.77
N GLY A 181 -10.80 -1.99 14.24
CA GLY A 181 -11.91 -2.51 15.02
C GLY A 181 -12.90 -1.47 15.57
N ASN A 182 -14.03 -1.96 16.08
CA ASN A 182 -15.15 -1.18 16.59
C ASN A 182 -14.93 -0.61 18.01
N ILE A 183 -13.71 -0.33 18.42
CA ILE A 183 -13.44 0.30 19.70
C ILE A 183 -13.62 1.80 19.51
N THR A 184 -14.82 2.28 19.64
CA THR A 184 -15.03 3.72 19.75
C THR A 184 -14.26 4.23 20.98
N VAL A 185 -13.59 5.35 20.84
CA VAL A 185 -12.88 6.05 21.92
C VAL A 185 -13.76 6.14 23.17
N ARG A 186 -15.06 6.39 23.00
CA ARG A 186 -16.03 6.42 24.09
C ARG A 186 -16.06 5.12 24.89
N LYS A 187 -16.05 3.96 24.24
CA LYS A 187 -16.05 2.65 24.93
C LYS A 187 -14.73 2.39 25.66
N ALA A 188 -13.61 2.79 25.07
CA ALA A 188 -12.31 2.64 25.71
C ALA A 188 -12.12 3.57 26.90
N VAL A 189 -12.59 4.81 26.83
CA VAL A 189 -12.60 5.78 27.93
C VAL A 189 -13.55 5.32 29.04
N ALA A 190 -14.77 4.92 28.71
CA ALA A 190 -15.75 4.44 29.69
C ALA A 190 -15.26 3.19 30.44
N LYS A 191 -14.47 2.34 29.81
CA LYS A 191 -13.85 1.18 30.45
C LYS A 191 -12.53 1.50 31.16
N LYS A 192 -12.15 2.77 31.29
CA LYS A 192 -10.89 3.23 31.90
C LYS A 192 -9.64 2.57 31.30
N LYS A 193 -9.70 2.18 30.03
CA LYS A 193 -8.60 1.53 29.35
C LYS A 193 -7.56 2.51 28.79
N LEU A 194 -7.92 3.78 28.66
CA LEU A 194 -7.02 4.83 28.19
C LEU A 194 -6.76 5.86 29.29
N LYS A 195 -5.51 6.27 29.41
CA LYS A 195 -5.15 7.46 30.22
C LYS A 195 -5.75 8.71 29.57
N PRO A 196 -5.93 9.83 30.32
CA PRO A 196 -6.54 11.06 29.80
C PRO A 196 -5.90 11.56 28.49
N LEU A 197 -4.57 11.59 28.42
CA LEU A 197 -3.85 11.98 27.21
C LEU A 197 -4.13 11.04 26.03
N GLY A 198 -4.08 9.73 26.24
CA GLY A 198 -4.41 8.73 25.23
C GLY A 198 -5.86 8.83 24.74
N ALA A 199 -6.79 9.21 25.61
CA ALA A 199 -8.18 9.45 25.24
C ALA A 199 -8.33 10.71 24.36
N THR A 200 -7.54 11.75 24.61
CA THR A 200 -7.52 12.97 23.80
C THR A 200 -6.92 12.69 22.42
N MET A 201 -5.78 12.01 22.37
CA MET A 201 -5.16 11.60 21.10
C MET A 201 -6.08 10.70 20.27
N ALA A 202 -6.71 9.71 20.89
CA ALA A 202 -7.59 8.81 20.19
C ALA A 202 -8.82 9.53 19.60
N ARG A 203 -9.37 10.55 20.30
CA ARG A 203 -10.43 11.40 19.73
C ARG A 203 -9.94 12.23 18.56
N TYR A 204 -8.78 12.85 18.70
CA TYR A 204 -8.16 13.62 17.62
C TYR A 204 -7.96 12.76 16.36
N ILE A 205 -7.45 11.55 16.53
CA ILE A 205 -7.22 10.60 15.44
C ILE A 205 -8.57 10.21 14.79
N GLU A 206 -9.58 9.86 15.60
CA GLU A 206 -10.90 9.48 15.10
C GLU A 206 -11.58 10.62 14.34
N GLU A 207 -11.51 11.84 14.84
CA GLU A 207 -12.12 13.02 14.21
C GLU A 207 -11.41 13.43 12.92
N ARG A 208 -10.07 13.26 12.84
CA ARG A 208 -9.28 13.76 11.72
C ARG A 208 -9.04 12.73 10.64
N TYR A 209 -8.84 11.49 11.02
CA TYR A 209 -8.45 10.42 10.09
C TYR A 209 -9.52 9.33 9.94
N SER A 210 -10.50 9.29 10.85
CA SER A 210 -11.54 8.25 10.87
C SER A 210 -10.92 6.85 10.85
N THR A 211 -11.16 6.08 9.81
CA THR A 211 -10.63 4.72 9.60
C THR A 211 -9.44 4.68 8.63
N LEU A 212 -9.05 5.85 8.12
CA LEU A 212 -7.97 5.95 7.13
C LEU A 212 -6.60 5.85 7.80
N PRO A 213 -5.60 5.34 7.07
CA PRO A 213 -4.22 5.35 7.52
C PRO A 213 -3.69 6.78 7.72
N PHE A 214 -2.81 6.95 8.69
CA PHE A 214 -2.12 8.21 8.97
C PHE A 214 -0.69 7.96 9.43
N ALA A 215 0.20 8.89 9.16
CA ALA A 215 1.56 8.83 9.67
C ALA A 215 1.59 9.28 11.12
N GLU A 216 2.39 8.63 11.96
CA GLU A 216 2.56 8.96 13.37
C GLU A 216 2.86 10.46 13.58
N ARG A 217 3.73 11.04 12.76
CA ARG A 217 4.09 12.47 12.83
C ARG A 217 2.92 13.44 12.60
N TRP A 218 1.79 12.99 12.08
CA TRP A 218 0.62 13.84 11.89
C TRP A 218 -0.28 13.92 13.13
N ALA A 219 0.00 13.09 14.12
CA ALA A 219 -0.73 13.04 15.39
C ALA A 219 -0.10 13.92 16.50
N TYR A 220 1.00 14.61 16.21
CA TYR A 220 1.68 15.52 17.12
C TYR A 220 1.34 16.98 16.85
#